data_54270f14dbb8592889d8a7a16aaef328
#
_entry.id   54270f14dbb8592889d8a7a16aaef328
#
_cell.length_a   1.000
_cell.length_b   1.000
_cell.length_c   1.000
_cell.angle_alpha   90.00
_cell.angle_beta   90.00
_cell.angle_gamma   90.00
#
_symmetry.space_group_name_H-M   'P 1'
#
loop_
_entity.id
_entity.type
_entity.pdbx_description
1 polymer ?
#
loop_
_entity_poly.entity_id
_entity_poly.type
_entity_poly.pdbx_seq_one_letter_code
_entity_poly.pdbx_strand_id
1 'polypeptide(L)'
;KKGKVNYYRLSYNHWLWFKLNSSGEDFLENNFTIRLSTNYTNQSTLAVLFHNSNEYLPNDFDPTGVNKDSPLLGGQTYQSNIFQINYSSDPAKNFYFQVAQSYGEFFNGTKYSFKNSFFIRFQPTLLTSIKINYDAIQLDHLNKTAKLWLVGPKFDFSFTKTLYWATLIQFNSQSENFGINSRLQWRFNGLSNLFLVYNNNYLVRDGSPWLPRVRSLNLKVTFWF
;
A
#
# COMPACT_ATOMS: atom_id res chain seq x y z
N LYS A 1 -34.39 4.53 19.99
CA LYS A 1 -33.18 5.12 19.36
C LYS A 1 -32.36 3.98 18.76
N LYS A 2 -32.21 3.87 17.42
CA LYS A 2 -31.25 2.94 16.82
C LYS A 2 -29.86 3.29 17.35
N GLY A 3 -29.16 2.30 17.93
CA GLY A 3 -27.79 2.49 18.40
C GLY A 3 -26.87 2.92 17.25
N LYS A 4 -25.82 3.65 17.56
CA LYS A 4 -24.82 4.09 16.57
C LYS A 4 -23.89 2.95 16.10
N VAL A 5 -23.86 1.84 16.82
CA VAL A 5 -22.99 0.67 16.58
C VAL A 5 -23.84 -0.49 16.09
N ASN A 6 -23.40 -1.12 14.99
CA ASN A 6 -23.99 -2.34 14.46
C ASN A 6 -23.48 -3.56 15.23
N TYR A 7 -22.16 -3.70 15.32
CA TYR A 7 -21.53 -4.80 16.04
C TYR A 7 -20.06 -4.50 16.39
N TYR A 8 -19.60 -5.24 17.38
CA TYR A 8 -18.19 -5.39 17.70
C TYR A 8 -17.70 -6.74 17.20
N ARG A 9 -16.46 -6.81 16.74
CA ARG A 9 -15.82 -8.06 16.33
C ARG A 9 -14.45 -8.14 16.96
N LEU A 10 -14.20 -9.22 17.68
CA LEU A 10 -12.86 -9.66 18.08
C LEU A 10 -12.43 -10.77 17.13
N SER A 11 -11.22 -10.68 16.60
CA SER A 11 -10.62 -11.72 15.78
C SER A 11 -9.17 -11.96 16.20
N TYR A 12 -8.77 -13.21 16.11
CA TYR A 12 -7.43 -13.69 16.32
C TYR A 12 -7.02 -14.50 15.10
N ASN A 13 -5.87 -14.16 14.52
CA ASN A 13 -5.26 -14.89 13.42
C ASN A 13 -3.85 -15.27 13.83
N HIS A 14 -3.46 -16.49 13.57
CA HIS A 14 -2.14 -17.01 13.87
C HIS A 14 -1.69 -17.94 12.75
N TRP A 15 -0.46 -17.81 12.31
CA TRP A 15 0.17 -18.71 11.35
C TRP A 15 1.63 -18.89 11.66
N LEU A 16 2.10 -20.10 11.33
CA LEU A 16 3.46 -20.59 11.51
C LEU A 16 3.96 -21.06 10.15
N TRP A 17 5.19 -20.70 9.83
CA TRP A 17 5.86 -21.15 8.62
C TRP A 17 7.13 -21.91 8.97
N PHE A 18 7.28 -23.07 8.34
CA PHE A 18 8.45 -23.93 8.46
C PHE A 18 8.97 -24.27 7.08
N LYS A 19 10.28 -24.40 6.96
CA LYS A 19 10.94 -24.95 5.78
C LYS A 19 11.20 -26.42 6.02
N LEU A 20 10.69 -27.28 5.14
CA LEU A 20 11.00 -28.71 5.14
C LEU A 20 12.36 -28.91 4.47
N ASN A 21 13.26 -29.61 5.14
CA ASN A 21 14.55 -30.02 4.60
C ASN A 21 14.80 -31.50 4.93
N SER A 22 15.90 -32.05 4.42
CA SER A 22 16.26 -33.47 4.64
C SER A 22 16.60 -33.81 6.09
N SER A 23 16.87 -32.86 6.94
CA SER A 23 17.20 -32.99 8.37
C SER A 23 16.03 -32.70 9.30
N GLY A 24 14.88 -32.24 8.79
CA GLY A 24 13.71 -31.91 9.59
C GLY A 24 13.01 -30.62 9.15
N GLU A 25 12.39 -29.95 10.11
CA GLU A 25 11.68 -28.68 9.90
C GLU A 25 12.48 -27.52 10.50
N ASP A 26 12.80 -26.51 9.69
CA ASP A 26 13.40 -25.27 10.16
C ASP A 26 12.31 -24.21 10.32
N PHE A 27 12.28 -23.57 11.49
CA PHE A 27 11.39 -22.46 11.77
C PHE A 27 11.73 -21.26 10.85
N LEU A 28 10.72 -20.67 10.23
CA LEU A 28 10.87 -19.46 9.41
C LEU A 28 10.13 -18.27 10.01
N GLU A 29 8.88 -18.46 10.40
CA GLU A 29 8.04 -17.32 10.78
C GLU A 29 6.91 -17.75 11.72
N ASN A 30 6.63 -16.91 12.71
CA ASN A 30 5.49 -17.02 13.60
C ASN A 30 4.82 -15.67 13.71
N ASN A 31 3.61 -15.56 13.23
CA ASN A 31 2.86 -14.31 13.29
C ASN A 31 1.51 -14.52 13.94
N PHE A 32 1.14 -13.62 14.84
CA PHE A 32 -0.23 -13.52 15.27
C PHE A 32 -0.74 -12.08 15.26
N THR A 33 -2.03 -11.94 15.06
CA THR A 33 -2.73 -10.66 15.07
C THR A 33 -4.00 -10.78 15.90
N ILE A 34 -4.12 -9.89 16.88
CA ILE A 34 -5.37 -9.64 17.60
C ILE A 34 -5.98 -8.37 17.05
N ARG A 35 -7.26 -8.42 16.68
CA ARG A 35 -7.99 -7.26 16.16
C ARG A 35 -9.32 -7.10 16.88
N LEU A 36 -9.54 -5.93 17.48
CA LEU A 36 -10.84 -5.47 17.95
C LEU A 36 -11.37 -4.41 16.98
N SER A 37 -12.56 -4.61 16.46
CA SER A 37 -13.18 -3.66 15.53
C SER A 37 -14.62 -3.36 15.88
N THR A 38 -15.03 -2.11 15.60
CA THR A 38 -16.37 -1.59 15.75
C THR A 38 -16.90 -1.19 14.38
N ASN A 39 -18.05 -1.71 14.00
CA ASN A 39 -18.79 -1.28 12.83
C ASN A 39 -19.96 -0.39 13.23
N TYR A 40 -20.04 0.79 12.65
CA TYR A 40 -21.08 1.76 12.93
C TYR A 40 -22.23 1.66 11.92
N THR A 41 -23.41 2.16 12.29
CA THR A 41 -24.61 2.12 11.43
C THR A 41 -24.49 2.92 10.15
N ASN A 42 -23.57 3.88 10.10
CA ASN A 42 -23.22 4.65 8.91
C ASN A 42 -22.11 3.99 8.07
N GLN A 43 -21.82 2.70 8.26
CA GLN A 43 -20.79 1.92 7.58
C GLN A 43 -19.34 2.35 7.87
N SER A 44 -19.11 3.35 8.73
CA SER A 44 -17.75 3.63 9.18
C SER A 44 -17.23 2.51 10.08
N THR A 45 -15.92 2.33 10.12
CA THR A 45 -15.28 1.29 10.94
C THR A 45 -14.09 1.85 11.70
N LEU A 46 -13.93 1.42 12.95
CA LEU A 46 -12.74 1.65 13.75
C LEU A 46 -12.17 0.29 14.15
N ALA A 47 -10.87 0.11 14.05
CA ALA A 47 -10.21 -1.10 14.52
C ALA A 47 -8.89 -0.76 15.21
N VAL A 48 -8.62 -1.48 16.29
CA VAL A 48 -7.33 -1.50 16.97
C VAL A 48 -6.76 -2.90 16.80
N LEU A 49 -5.47 -2.97 16.43
CA LEU A 49 -4.78 -4.22 16.17
C LEU A 49 -3.48 -4.25 16.97
N PHE A 50 -3.14 -5.46 17.37
CA PHE A 50 -1.81 -5.80 17.85
C PHE A 50 -1.26 -6.92 16.97
N HIS A 51 -0.07 -6.69 16.42
CA HIS A 51 0.67 -7.67 15.62
C HIS A 51 1.93 -8.06 16.38
N ASN A 52 2.16 -9.35 16.50
CA ASN A 52 3.44 -9.91 16.91
C ASN A 52 3.99 -10.76 15.77
N SER A 53 5.24 -10.58 15.46
CA SER A 53 5.95 -11.32 14.41
C SER A 53 7.30 -11.76 14.93
N ASN A 54 7.64 -13.02 14.67
CA ASN A 54 8.99 -13.56 14.82
C ASN A 54 9.39 -14.12 13.46
N GLU A 55 10.40 -13.54 12.82
CA GLU A 55 10.82 -13.84 11.46
C GLU A 55 12.31 -14.21 11.43
N TYR A 56 12.62 -15.37 10.89
CA TYR A 56 14.00 -15.79 10.65
C TYR A 56 14.47 -15.25 9.29
N LEU A 57 15.55 -14.49 9.31
CA LEU A 57 16.19 -13.99 8.09
C LEU A 57 17.29 -14.97 7.67
N PRO A 58 17.16 -15.68 6.53
CA PRO A 58 18.20 -16.61 6.07
C PRO A 58 19.44 -15.90 5.53
N ASN A 59 19.30 -14.68 5.03
CA ASN A 59 20.36 -13.86 4.44
C ASN A 59 20.28 -12.44 4.96
N ASP A 60 21.37 -11.69 4.77
CA ASP A 60 21.42 -10.26 5.07
C ASP A 60 20.33 -9.50 4.32
N PHE A 61 19.64 -8.60 5.00
CA PHE A 61 18.49 -7.89 4.46
C PHE A 61 18.43 -6.43 4.88
N ASP A 62 18.23 -5.52 3.94
CA ASP A 62 17.93 -4.11 4.22
C ASP A 62 16.44 -3.81 4.02
N PRO A 63 15.64 -3.68 5.11
CA PRO A 63 14.21 -3.39 5.02
C PRO A 63 13.92 -1.97 4.54
N THR A 64 14.91 -1.08 4.57
CA THR A 64 14.75 0.32 4.15
C THR A 64 15.02 0.51 2.66
N GLY A 65 15.85 -0.34 2.06
CA GLY A 65 16.31 -0.22 0.67
C GLY A 65 17.27 0.94 0.42
N VAL A 66 17.68 1.67 1.49
CA VAL A 66 18.55 2.86 1.39
C VAL A 66 19.90 2.70 2.09
N ASN A 67 20.09 1.61 2.84
CA ASN A 67 21.30 1.34 3.63
C ASN A 67 21.95 -0.01 3.27
N LYS A 68 22.29 -0.17 2.00
CA LYS A 68 22.87 -1.42 1.47
C LYS A 68 24.18 -1.84 2.13
N ASP A 69 24.93 -0.87 2.66
CA ASP A 69 26.24 -1.10 3.27
C ASP A 69 26.13 -1.54 4.74
N SER A 70 24.92 -1.55 5.30
CA SER A 70 24.67 -1.90 6.71
C SER A 70 23.33 -2.63 6.85
N PRO A 71 23.20 -3.85 6.26
CA PRO A 71 21.97 -4.63 6.35
C PRO A 71 21.77 -5.23 7.74
N LEU A 72 20.55 -5.72 7.99
CA LEU A 72 20.30 -6.66 9.09
C LEU A 72 21.01 -7.98 8.80
N LEU A 73 21.59 -8.58 9.84
CA LEU A 73 22.33 -9.83 9.69
C LEU A 73 21.39 -11.01 9.42
N GLY A 74 21.75 -11.81 8.44
CA GLY A 74 21.13 -13.11 8.19
C GLY A 74 21.48 -14.15 9.28
N GLY A 75 20.78 -15.28 9.26
CA GLY A 75 20.97 -16.36 10.24
C GLY A 75 20.39 -16.06 11.63
N GLN A 76 19.56 -15.02 11.76
CA GLN A 76 18.96 -14.58 13.02
C GLN A 76 17.45 -14.49 12.94
N THR A 77 16.80 -14.62 14.10
CA THR A 77 15.36 -14.39 14.25
C THR A 77 15.12 -13.02 14.85
N TYR A 78 14.26 -12.24 14.23
CA TYR A 78 13.87 -10.90 14.66
C TYR A 78 12.42 -10.92 15.15
N GLN A 79 12.18 -10.22 16.26
CA GLN A 79 10.85 -10.05 16.81
C GLN A 79 10.34 -8.63 16.56
N SER A 80 9.05 -8.52 16.28
CA SER A 80 8.36 -7.25 16.12
C SER A 80 7.03 -7.26 16.86
N ASN A 81 6.74 -6.17 17.58
CA ASN A 81 5.48 -5.91 18.27
C ASN A 81 4.93 -4.57 17.80
N ILE A 82 3.84 -4.60 17.04
CA ILE A 82 3.29 -3.40 16.40
C ILE A 82 1.85 -3.18 16.83
N PHE A 83 1.56 -1.98 17.32
CA PHE A 83 0.19 -1.49 17.55
C PHE A 83 -0.27 -0.70 16.33
N GLN A 84 -1.51 -0.93 15.92
CA GLN A 84 -2.11 -0.26 14.77
C GLN A 84 -3.53 0.18 15.06
N ILE A 85 -3.87 1.39 14.59
CA ILE A 85 -5.24 1.93 14.60
C ILE A 85 -5.65 2.19 13.17
N ASN A 86 -6.83 1.66 12.80
CA ASN A 86 -7.44 1.86 11.49
C ASN A 86 -8.78 2.54 11.65
N TYR A 87 -9.02 3.55 10.85
CA TYR A 87 -10.34 4.16 10.72
C TYR A 87 -10.72 4.30 9.26
N SER A 88 -11.94 3.88 8.93
CA SER A 88 -12.56 4.12 7.62
C SER A 88 -13.84 4.90 7.84
N SER A 89 -13.94 6.07 7.22
CA SER A 89 -15.16 6.86 7.26
C SER A 89 -16.26 6.21 6.40
N ASP A 90 -17.48 6.77 6.45
CA ASP A 90 -18.62 6.30 5.66
C ASP A 90 -18.31 6.32 4.15
N PRO A 91 -18.20 5.14 3.48
CA PRO A 91 -17.87 5.05 2.06
C PRO A 91 -19.02 5.47 1.14
N ALA A 92 -20.22 5.70 1.66
CA ALA A 92 -21.37 6.20 0.89
C ALA A 92 -21.29 7.74 0.66
N LYS A 93 -20.44 8.44 1.39
CA LYS A 93 -20.28 9.90 1.26
C LYS A 93 -19.49 10.27 0.00
N ASN A 94 -19.74 11.45 -0.54
CA ASN A 94 -18.96 11.98 -1.66
C ASN A 94 -17.49 12.20 -1.31
N PHE A 95 -17.21 12.57 -0.05
CA PHE A 95 -15.87 12.55 0.54
C PHE A 95 -15.81 11.45 1.60
N TYR A 96 -14.86 10.53 1.46
CA TYR A 96 -14.55 9.53 2.46
C TYR A 96 -13.06 9.28 2.52
N PHE A 97 -12.61 8.74 3.63
CA PHE A 97 -11.18 8.49 3.85
C PHE A 97 -10.93 7.23 4.66
N GLN A 98 -9.74 6.71 4.51
CA GLN A 98 -9.21 5.59 5.26
C GLN A 98 -7.87 5.99 5.85
N VAL A 99 -7.69 5.75 7.13
CA VAL A 99 -6.49 6.09 7.89
C VAL A 99 -6.01 4.83 8.60
N ALA A 100 -4.73 4.51 8.47
CA ALA A 100 -4.07 3.46 9.20
C ALA A 100 -2.75 4.00 9.75
N GLN A 101 -2.60 3.97 11.06
CA GLN A 101 -1.38 4.38 11.74
C GLN A 101 -0.88 3.23 12.60
N SER A 102 0.41 2.96 12.53
CA SER A 102 1.04 1.94 13.36
C SER A 102 2.38 2.41 13.89
N TYR A 103 2.70 1.92 15.08
CA TYR A 103 3.97 2.15 15.74
C TYR A 103 4.36 0.90 16.53
N GLY A 104 5.64 0.58 16.53
CA GLY A 104 6.16 -0.51 17.33
C GLY A 104 7.57 -0.92 16.96
N GLU A 105 7.97 -2.05 17.51
CA GLU A 105 9.22 -2.70 17.19
C GLU A 105 9.22 -3.20 15.75
N PHE A 106 10.35 -3.09 15.09
CA PHE A 106 10.53 -3.51 13.71
C PHE A 106 11.96 -4.01 13.52
N PHE A 107 12.12 -5.33 13.42
CA PHE A 107 13.42 -6.01 13.49
C PHE A 107 14.18 -5.63 14.77
N ASN A 108 15.39 -5.06 14.63
CA ASN A 108 16.20 -4.57 15.74
C ASN A 108 16.01 -3.07 16.02
N GLY A 109 14.85 -2.51 15.72
CA GLY A 109 14.61 -1.07 15.88
C GLY A 109 13.13 -0.76 16.01
N THR A 110 12.72 0.40 15.50
CA THR A 110 11.33 0.86 15.57
C THR A 110 10.84 1.36 14.22
N LYS A 111 9.53 1.24 13.99
CA LYS A 111 8.85 1.75 12.81
C LYS A 111 7.59 2.52 13.17
N TYR A 112 7.44 3.70 12.61
CA TYR A 112 6.19 4.43 12.52
C TYR A 112 5.68 4.39 11.10
N SER A 113 4.41 3.99 10.91
CA SER A 113 3.75 3.97 9.61
C SER A 113 2.49 4.81 9.63
N PHE A 114 2.35 5.61 8.58
CA PHE A 114 1.18 6.45 8.32
C PHE A 114 0.69 6.12 6.90
N LYS A 115 -0.44 5.43 6.78
CA LYS A 115 -1.01 4.99 5.49
C LYS A 115 -2.42 5.52 5.36
N ASN A 116 -2.64 6.43 4.40
CA ASN A 116 -3.93 7.10 4.25
C ASN A 116 -4.37 7.14 2.81
N SER A 117 -5.68 7.09 2.64
CA SER A 117 -6.33 7.24 1.35
C SER A 117 -7.52 8.16 1.49
N PHE A 118 -7.60 9.17 0.64
CA PHE A 118 -8.68 10.13 0.58
C PHE A 118 -9.37 9.99 -0.77
N PHE A 119 -10.70 10.02 -0.77
CA PHE A 119 -11.52 9.81 -1.96
C PHE A 119 -12.55 10.92 -2.09
N ILE A 120 -12.72 11.44 -3.29
CA ILE A 120 -13.73 12.43 -3.62
C ILE A 120 -14.48 11.95 -4.86
N ARG A 121 -15.82 11.94 -4.79
CA ARG A 121 -16.70 11.55 -5.88
C ARG A 121 -17.48 12.74 -6.40
N PHE A 122 -17.33 13.01 -7.66
CA PHE A 122 -18.18 13.93 -8.43
C PHE A 122 -19.00 13.08 -9.42
N GLN A 123 -20.00 12.37 -8.88
CA GLN A 123 -20.79 11.44 -9.67
C GLN A 123 -21.65 12.16 -10.72
N PRO A 124 -21.82 11.56 -11.92
CA PRO A 124 -21.27 10.27 -12.36
C PRO A 124 -19.88 10.36 -13.03
N THR A 125 -19.30 11.55 -13.12
CA THR A 125 -18.21 11.86 -14.07
C THR A 125 -16.81 11.58 -13.54
N LEU A 126 -16.56 11.83 -12.26
CA LEU A 126 -15.20 11.77 -11.71
C LEU A 126 -15.17 11.08 -10.35
N LEU A 127 -14.25 10.12 -10.21
CA LEU A 127 -13.74 9.65 -8.94
C LEU A 127 -12.26 10.01 -8.86
N THR A 128 -11.87 10.77 -7.85
CA THR A 128 -10.47 11.05 -7.55
C THR A 128 -10.09 10.50 -6.20
N SER A 129 -8.84 10.05 -6.08
CA SER A 129 -8.27 9.61 -4.81
C SER A 129 -6.81 10.01 -4.71
N ILE A 130 -6.33 10.15 -3.48
CA ILE A 130 -4.91 10.28 -3.18
C ILE A 130 -4.53 9.31 -2.09
N LYS A 131 -3.48 8.52 -2.34
CA LYS A 131 -2.81 7.69 -1.34
C LYS A 131 -1.55 8.39 -0.88
N ILE A 132 -1.35 8.44 0.44
CA ILE A 132 -0.17 9.00 1.08
C ILE A 132 0.29 7.98 2.11
N ASN A 133 1.42 7.33 1.85
CA ASN A 133 2.07 6.44 2.79
C ASN A 133 3.41 7.07 3.20
N TYR A 134 3.67 7.01 4.48
CA TYR A 134 4.92 7.44 5.08
C TYR A 134 5.37 6.39 6.08
N ASP A 135 6.59 5.92 5.95
CA ASP A 135 7.24 5.04 6.92
C ASP A 135 8.51 5.75 7.44
N ALA A 136 8.63 5.85 8.76
CA ALA A 136 9.84 6.23 9.43
C ALA A 136 10.40 5.00 10.14
N ILE A 137 11.56 4.53 9.70
CA ILE A 137 12.21 3.31 10.19
C ILE A 137 13.53 3.73 10.83
N GLN A 138 13.68 3.40 12.10
CA GLN A 138 14.92 3.55 12.85
C GLN A 138 15.41 2.18 13.27
N LEU A 139 16.52 1.73 12.72
CA LEU A 139 17.21 0.51 13.14
C LEU A 139 18.34 0.88 14.09
N ASP A 140 18.58 0.05 15.10
CA ASP A 140 19.52 0.36 16.19
C ASP A 140 20.97 0.53 15.74
N HIS A 141 21.35 -0.17 14.67
CA HIS A 141 22.68 -0.09 14.08
C HIS A 141 22.85 1.09 13.11
N LEU A 142 21.76 1.86 12.82
CA LEU A 142 21.78 3.01 11.93
C LEU A 142 21.70 4.31 12.70
N ASN A 143 22.60 5.25 12.39
CA ASN A 143 22.62 6.58 13.00
C ASN A 143 21.54 7.53 12.44
N LYS A 144 20.73 7.07 11.46
CA LYS A 144 19.73 7.89 10.78
C LYS A 144 18.42 7.12 10.63
N THR A 145 17.30 7.83 10.79
CA THR A 145 15.98 7.34 10.48
C THR A 145 15.75 7.34 8.96
N ALA A 146 15.42 6.19 8.39
CA ALA A 146 14.98 6.10 7.01
C ALA A 146 13.54 6.62 6.90
N LYS A 147 13.31 7.63 6.05
CA LYS A 147 12.00 8.26 5.81
C LYS A 147 11.54 7.92 4.40
N LEU A 148 10.54 7.07 4.29
CA LEU A 148 10.06 6.53 3.01
C LEU A 148 8.68 7.09 2.70
N TRP A 149 8.52 7.65 1.50
CA TRP A 149 7.28 8.24 1.01
C TRP A 149 6.76 7.51 -0.21
N LEU A 150 5.47 7.25 -0.23
CA LEU A 150 4.73 6.85 -1.41
C LEU A 150 3.49 7.74 -1.54
N VAL A 151 3.45 8.59 -2.55
CA VAL A 151 2.33 9.48 -2.81
C VAL A 151 1.77 9.18 -4.19
N GLY A 152 0.44 8.96 -4.28
CA GLY A 152 -0.19 8.54 -5.51
C GLY A 152 -1.59 9.12 -5.72
N PRO A 153 -1.74 10.30 -6.35
CA PRO A 153 -3.04 10.75 -6.84
C PRO A 153 -3.51 9.89 -8.02
N LYS A 154 -4.79 9.58 -8.02
CA LYS A 154 -5.48 8.85 -9.08
C LYS A 154 -6.76 9.59 -9.48
N PHE A 155 -7.01 9.64 -10.78
CA PHE A 155 -8.18 10.26 -11.39
C PHE A 155 -8.85 9.25 -12.30
N ASP A 156 -10.14 8.98 -12.08
CA ASP A 156 -10.97 8.10 -12.91
C ASP A 156 -12.13 8.93 -13.48
N PHE A 157 -12.03 9.28 -14.75
CA PHE A 157 -13.08 10.02 -15.49
C PHE A 157 -13.97 9.06 -16.28
N SER A 158 -15.28 9.24 -16.17
CA SER A 158 -16.31 8.60 -16.98
C SER A 158 -17.01 9.69 -17.81
N PHE A 159 -16.48 9.98 -19.01
CA PHE A 159 -17.04 11.03 -19.86
C PHE A 159 -18.41 10.65 -20.40
N THR A 160 -18.56 9.37 -20.78
CA THR A 160 -19.81 8.77 -21.23
C THR A 160 -19.91 7.35 -20.70
N LYS A 161 -21.01 6.63 -21.01
CA LYS A 161 -21.15 5.20 -20.71
C LYS A 161 -20.15 4.31 -21.45
N THR A 162 -19.43 4.86 -22.41
CA THR A 162 -18.52 4.12 -23.30
C THR A 162 -17.10 4.69 -23.33
N LEU A 163 -16.86 5.89 -22.79
CA LEU A 163 -15.54 6.55 -22.81
C LEU A 163 -15.07 6.82 -21.39
N TYR A 164 -13.93 6.22 -21.05
CA TYR A 164 -13.30 6.29 -19.74
C TYR A 164 -11.84 6.72 -19.86
N TRP A 165 -11.37 7.50 -18.91
CA TRP A 165 -9.97 7.88 -18.79
C TRP A 165 -9.53 7.74 -17.34
N ALA A 166 -8.50 6.93 -17.09
CA ALA A 166 -7.92 6.73 -15.79
C ALA A 166 -6.45 7.13 -15.79
N THR A 167 -6.03 7.92 -14.83
CA THR A 167 -4.63 8.34 -14.67
C THR A 167 -4.19 8.15 -13.23
N LEU A 168 -3.07 7.44 -13.05
CA LEU A 168 -2.34 7.32 -11.81
C LEU A 168 -1.00 8.03 -11.95
N ILE A 169 -0.72 8.93 -11.03
CA ILE A 169 0.59 9.54 -10.85
C ILE A 169 1.14 9.01 -9.53
N GLN A 170 2.41 8.60 -9.48
CA GLN A 170 2.97 8.02 -8.28
C GLN A 170 4.42 8.44 -8.08
N PHE A 171 4.73 8.86 -6.86
CA PHE A 171 6.08 9.09 -6.38
C PHE A 171 6.42 8.09 -5.29
N ASN A 172 7.60 7.45 -5.40
CA ASN A 172 8.14 6.52 -4.41
C ASN A 172 9.60 6.90 -4.11
N SER A 173 9.84 7.38 -2.89
CA SER A 173 11.19 7.80 -2.47
C SER A 173 12.15 6.62 -2.29
N GLN A 174 11.66 5.44 -1.89
CA GLN A 174 12.50 4.26 -1.69
C GLN A 174 13.10 3.73 -2.99
N SER A 175 12.33 3.74 -4.07
CA SER A 175 12.79 3.34 -5.41
C SER A 175 13.27 4.52 -6.25
N GLU A 176 13.27 5.73 -5.69
CA GLU A 176 13.61 6.98 -6.39
C GLU A 176 12.83 7.11 -7.71
N ASN A 177 11.56 6.74 -7.69
CA ASN A 177 10.75 6.63 -8.91
C ASN A 177 9.57 7.59 -8.90
N PHE A 178 9.40 8.31 -10.02
CA PHE A 178 8.19 9.04 -10.36
C PHE A 178 7.57 8.41 -11.59
N GLY A 179 6.30 8.00 -11.49
CA GLY A 179 5.59 7.30 -12.55
C GLY A 179 4.28 7.95 -12.91
N ILE A 180 3.94 7.92 -14.19
CA ILE A 180 2.62 8.28 -14.74
C ILE A 180 2.12 7.08 -15.54
N ASN A 181 0.94 6.60 -15.20
CA ASN A 181 0.19 5.63 -15.99
C ASN A 181 -1.15 6.24 -16.36
N SER A 182 -1.42 6.41 -17.65
CA SER A 182 -2.66 7.00 -18.16
C SER A 182 -3.28 6.07 -19.19
N ARG A 183 -4.54 5.73 -18.99
CA ARG A 183 -5.30 4.82 -19.86
C ARG A 183 -6.59 5.46 -20.29
N LEU A 184 -6.76 5.61 -21.61
CA LEU A 184 -8.02 5.91 -22.27
C LEU A 184 -8.64 4.60 -22.75
N GLN A 185 -9.91 4.39 -22.47
CA GLN A 185 -10.69 3.26 -22.94
C GLN A 185 -11.96 3.79 -23.64
N TRP A 186 -12.14 3.36 -24.88
CA TRP A 186 -13.35 3.64 -25.64
C TRP A 186 -14.01 2.33 -26.07
N ARG A 187 -15.22 2.09 -25.57
CA ARG A 187 -16.08 0.99 -26.00
C ARG A 187 -16.99 1.50 -27.12
N PHE A 188 -16.59 1.26 -28.35
CA PHE A 188 -17.33 1.78 -29.53
C PHE A 188 -18.43 0.84 -30.01
N ASN A 189 -18.44 -0.42 -29.56
CA ASN A 189 -19.52 -1.39 -29.76
C ASN A 189 -19.58 -2.32 -28.53
N GLY A 190 -20.65 -3.10 -28.37
CA GLY A 190 -20.95 -3.87 -27.15
C GLY A 190 -19.78 -4.62 -26.55
N LEU A 191 -19.02 -5.38 -27.36
CA LEU A 191 -17.84 -6.15 -26.94
C LEU A 191 -16.53 -5.61 -27.55
N SER A 192 -16.58 -4.55 -28.36
CA SER A 192 -15.43 -3.98 -29.06
C SER A 192 -14.87 -2.78 -28.29
N ASN A 193 -13.56 -2.80 -28.04
CA ASN A 193 -12.88 -1.78 -27.23
C ASN A 193 -11.60 -1.30 -27.91
N LEU A 194 -11.31 -0.01 -27.73
CA LEU A 194 -10.01 0.59 -27.99
C LEU A 194 -9.40 1.02 -26.67
N PHE A 195 -8.15 0.65 -26.44
CA PHE A 195 -7.34 1.09 -25.32
C PHE A 195 -6.12 1.83 -25.82
N LEU A 196 -5.89 3.02 -25.27
CA LEU A 196 -4.66 3.76 -25.44
C LEU A 196 -4.02 3.91 -24.04
N VAL A 197 -2.81 3.35 -23.88
CA VAL A 197 -2.11 3.35 -22.59
C VAL A 197 -0.77 4.05 -22.73
N TYR A 198 -0.60 5.10 -21.95
CA TYR A 198 0.65 5.83 -21.83
C TYR A 198 1.29 5.53 -20.47
N ASN A 199 2.54 5.09 -20.50
CA ASN A 199 3.38 4.90 -19.31
C ASN A 199 4.63 5.74 -19.43
N ASN A 200 5.00 6.39 -18.34
CA ASN A 200 6.25 7.12 -18.25
C ASN A 200 6.80 7.02 -16.84
N ASN A 201 8.05 6.60 -16.70
CA ASN A 201 8.73 6.46 -15.42
C ASN A 201 10.06 7.21 -15.47
N TYR A 202 10.35 7.92 -14.40
CA TYR A 202 11.57 8.68 -14.19
C TYR A 202 12.27 8.20 -12.93
N LEU A 203 13.59 8.16 -12.99
CA LEU A 203 14.44 8.13 -11.81
C LEU A 203 14.55 9.56 -11.29
N VAL A 204 14.22 9.74 -10.00
CA VAL A 204 14.23 11.04 -9.33
C VAL A 204 15.15 10.95 -8.12
N ARG A 205 16.34 11.54 -8.22
CA ARG A 205 17.32 11.64 -7.13
C ARG A 205 17.47 13.08 -6.70
N ASP A 206 17.67 13.29 -5.41
CA ASP A 206 17.92 14.61 -4.87
C ASP A 206 19.15 15.24 -5.53
N GLY A 207 19.00 16.50 -5.96
CA GLY A 207 20.08 17.28 -6.59
C GLY A 207 20.43 16.86 -8.03
N SER A 208 19.71 15.93 -8.63
CA SER A 208 19.98 15.45 -10.00
C SER A 208 18.81 15.71 -10.94
N PRO A 209 19.05 15.90 -12.26
CA PRO A 209 17.97 15.95 -13.24
C PRO A 209 17.17 14.65 -13.28
N TRP A 210 15.88 14.75 -13.57
CA TRP A 210 15.03 13.57 -13.76
C TRP A 210 15.44 12.76 -14.97
N LEU A 211 15.81 11.51 -14.77
CA LEU A 211 16.27 10.62 -15.83
C LEU A 211 15.12 9.70 -16.27
N PRO A 212 14.72 9.70 -17.54
CA PRO A 212 13.70 8.80 -18.04
C PRO A 212 14.17 7.35 -17.96
N ARG A 213 13.38 6.46 -17.36
CA ARG A 213 13.64 5.00 -17.29
C ARG A 213 12.89 4.26 -18.39
N VAL A 214 11.61 4.51 -18.49
CA VAL A 214 10.71 3.83 -19.44
C VAL A 214 9.67 4.83 -19.90
N ARG A 215 9.46 4.88 -21.22
CA ARG A 215 8.35 5.59 -21.83
C ARG A 215 7.72 4.68 -22.88
N SER A 216 6.41 4.46 -22.78
CA SER A 216 5.68 3.65 -23.75
C SER A 216 4.31 4.23 -24.05
N LEU A 217 3.88 4.07 -25.29
CA LEU A 217 2.53 4.33 -25.73
C LEU A 217 2.04 3.06 -26.43
N ASN A 218 0.99 2.45 -25.87
CA ASN A 218 0.45 1.20 -26.37
C ASN A 218 -0.99 1.41 -26.83
N LEU A 219 -1.30 0.96 -28.05
CA LEU A 219 -2.65 0.93 -28.59
C LEU A 219 -3.09 -0.54 -28.72
N LYS A 220 -4.25 -0.86 -28.15
CA LYS A 220 -4.89 -2.17 -28.29
C LYS A 220 -6.31 -1.96 -28.79
N VAL A 221 -6.67 -2.65 -29.86
CA VAL A 221 -8.03 -2.70 -30.38
C VAL A 221 -8.53 -4.14 -30.30
N THR A 222 -9.67 -4.35 -29.68
CA THR A 222 -10.40 -5.61 -29.70
C THR A 222 -11.70 -5.40 -30.47
N PHE A 223 -11.93 -6.23 -31.47
CA PHE A 223 -13.09 -6.16 -32.31
C PHE A 223 -13.84 -7.50 -32.25
N TRP A 224 -15.16 -7.45 -32.08
CA TRP A 224 -16.05 -8.61 -32.14
C TRP A 224 -17.05 -8.43 -33.29
N PHE A 225 -17.19 -9.49 -34.09
CA PHE A 225 -18.09 -9.57 -35.22
C PHE A 225 -19.44 -10.10 -34.79
#